data_6a73124d781f22589c221ddede4cc6ee
#
_entry.id   6a73124d781f22589c221ddede4cc6ee
#
_cell.length_a   1.000
_cell.length_b   1.000
_cell.length_c   1.000
_cell.angle_alpha   90.00
_cell.angle_beta   90.00
_cell.angle_gamma   90.00
#
_symmetry.space_group_name_H-M   'P 1'
#
loop_
_entity.id
_entity.type
_entity.pdbx_description
1 polymer ?
#
loop_
_entity_poly.entity_id
_entity_poly.type
_entity_poly.pdbx_seq_one_letter_code
_entity_poly.pdbx_strand_id
1 'polypeptide(L)'
;MPISARAFVLVFAAFCLAQAATAQTRSGTANAKSAATAQTDEPPAMSVTEWLQRMHTGARQRNYVGTFVVSAPGGDLSSARIWHVRDGEHQIERIEALSGPPRSTFRRNRNVMTFLPEAKVVKVEKRENLDLFPNLPDKPDSSIGDFYDVRAIGKDRVAGFDADVVQLVPHDGLRCGYRIWSVRRSGLVVKLQTVDSDSRVVEQSAFSELQLDAPVKAQALAQMMSNTAGYRIGKVELERTNAQDE
;
A
#
# COMPACT_ATOMS: atom_id res chain seq x y z
N MET A 1 0.53 -39.95 33.17
CA MET A 1 -0.01 -39.06 34.22
C MET A 1 -0.50 -37.79 33.52
N PRO A 2 -1.81 -37.51 33.50
CA PRO A 2 -2.37 -36.35 32.84
C PRO A 2 -2.46 -35.17 33.81
N ILE A 3 -2.03 -33.98 33.38
CA ILE A 3 -2.20 -32.72 34.12
C ILE A 3 -3.40 -31.98 33.55
N SER A 4 -4.34 -31.76 34.45
CA SER A 4 -5.67 -31.20 34.28
C SER A 4 -5.66 -29.73 33.87
N ALA A 5 -6.41 -29.37 32.82
CA ALA A 5 -6.77 -28.00 32.48
C ALA A 5 -7.87 -27.49 33.41
N ARG A 6 -7.63 -26.37 34.11
CA ARG A 6 -8.66 -25.64 34.85
C ARG A 6 -9.16 -24.47 33.99
N ALA A 7 -10.41 -24.59 33.55
CA ALA A 7 -11.19 -23.53 32.95
C ALA A 7 -11.55 -22.46 34.00
N PHE A 8 -11.30 -21.19 33.68
CA PHE A 8 -11.80 -20.05 34.43
C PHE A 8 -13.04 -19.52 33.70
N VAL A 9 -14.20 -19.76 34.29
CA VAL A 9 -15.49 -19.18 33.86
C VAL A 9 -15.68 -17.89 34.65
N LEU A 10 -15.72 -16.72 33.97
CA LEU A 10 -16.15 -15.44 34.53
C LEU A 10 -17.60 -15.18 34.10
N VAL A 11 -18.49 -15.25 35.08
CA VAL A 11 -19.90 -14.89 34.98
C VAL A 11 -20.01 -13.36 35.14
N PHE A 12 -20.51 -12.69 34.12
CA PHE A 12 -20.97 -11.30 34.22
C PHE A 12 -22.50 -11.30 34.41
N ALA A 13 -22.92 -10.89 35.59
CA ALA A 13 -24.33 -10.68 35.91
C ALA A 13 -24.82 -9.35 35.29
N ALA A 14 -25.86 -9.44 34.49
CA ALA A 14 -26.59 -8.30 33.96
C ALA A 14 -27.50 -7.72 35.03
N PHE A 15 -27.37 -6.42 35.29
CA PHE A 15 -28.28 -5.65 36.12
C PHE A 15 -29.15 -4.80 35.19
N CYS A 16 -30.40 -5.23 34.96
CA CYS A 16 -31.43 -4.42 34.32
C CYS A 16 -32.12 -3.52 35.34
N LEU A 17 -31.99 -2.20 35.22
CA LEU A 17 -32.82 -1.22 35.88
C LEU A 17 -33.75 -0.57 34.83
N ALA A 18 -35.00 -0.92 34.90
CA ALA A 18 -36.08 -0.25 34.15
C ALA A 18 -36.42 1.06 34.86
N GLN A 19 -36.35 2.18 34.16
CA GLN A 19 -36.95 3.44 34.59
C GLN A 19 -38.05 3.83 33.61
N ALA A 20 -39.26 3.84 34.10
CA ALA A 20 -40.45 4.38 33.42
C ALA A 20 -40.42 5.90 33.51
N ALA A 21 -40.39 6.60 32.37
CA ALA A 21 -40.61 8.03 32.29
C ALA A 21 -41.93 8.34 31.63
N THR A 22 -42.76 9.04 32.35
CA THR A 22 -44.13 9.49 32.00
C THR A 22 -44.10 10.51 30.86
N ALA A 23 -44.98 10.31 29.88
CA ALA A 23 -45.22 11.22 28.76
C ALA A 23 -45.99 12.47 29.25
N GLN A 24 -45.44 13.65 29.02
CA GLN A 24 -46.21 14.90 29.01
C GLN A 24 -46.38 15.42 27.59
N THR A 25 -47.60 15.35 27.09
CA THR A 25 -48.07 16.01 25.88
C THR A 25 -48.06 17.53 26.06
N ARG A 26 -47.25 18.24 25.29
CA ARG A 26 -47.45 19.67 25.04
C ARG A 26 -47.64 19.90 23.57
N SER A 27 -48.85 20.31 23.23
CA SER A 27 -49.21 20.91 21.95
C SER A 27 -48.47 22.24 21.79
N GLY A 28 -47.69 22.36 20.76
CA GLY A 28 -46.97 23.58 20.38
C GLY A 28 -46.92 23.71 18.88
N THR A 29 -47.56 24.71 18.41
CA THR A 29 -47.82 25.23 17.08
C THR A 29 -46.67 25.08 16.09
N ALA A 30 -47.00 24.59 14.91
CA ALA A 30 -46.11 24.48 13.74
C ALA A 30 -45.52 25.82 13.34
N ASN A 31 -44.22 25.92 13.30
CA ASN A 31 -43.50 26.91 12.52
C ASN A 31 -42.62 26.18 11.52
N ALA A 32 -43.05 26.12 10.28
CA ALA A 32 -42.32 25.56 9.15
C ALA A 32 -41.09 26.44 8.87
N LYS A 33 -39.99 26.12 9.52
CA LYS A 33 -38.69 26.70 9.17
C LYS A 33 -38.05 25.82 8.11
N SER A 34 -37.97 26.40 6.92
CA SER A 34 -37.25 25.88 5.75
C SER A 34 -36.05 25.03 6.16
N ALA A 35 -36.07 23.75 5.83
CA ALA A 35 -34.89 22.89 5.90
C ALA A 35 -33.91 23.40 4.85
N ALA A 36 -32.94 24.20 5.30
CA ALA A 36 -31.73 24.44 4.53
C ALA A 36 -31.06 23.09 4.33
N THR A 37 -31.08 22.61 3.11
CA THR A 37 -30.30 21.48 2.63
C THR A 37 -28.85 21.79 2.99
N ALA A 38 -28.31 21.12 4.00
CA ALA A 38 -26.90 21.13 4.26
C ALA A 38 -26.26 20.52 3.00
N GLN A 39 -25.70 21.37 2.16
CA GLN A 39 -24.76 20.96 1.14
C GLN A 39 -23.60 20.37 1.92
N THR A 40 -23.50 19.04 1.88
CA THR A 40 -22.28 18.35 2.26
C THR A 40 -21.21 18.84 1.29
N ASP A 41 -20.27 19.65 1.78
CA ASP A 41 -19.01 19.98 1.12
C ASP A 41 -18.19 18.68 0.99
N GLU A 42 -18.68 17.75 0.21
CA GLU A 42 -17.91 16.61 -0.25
C GLU A 42 -17.06 17.14 -1.41
N PRO A 43 -15.72 17.12 -1.28
CA PRO A 43 -14.86 17.59 -2.36
C PRO A 43 -15.22 16.83 -3.64
N PRO A 44 -15.22 17.47 -4.81
CA PRO A 44 -15.59 16.83 -6.06
C PRO A 44 -14.81 15.53 -6.22
N ALA A 45 -15.52 14.47 -6.60
CA ALA A 45 -14.93 13.15 -6.79
C ALA A 45 -13.79 13.28 -7.80
N MET A 46 -12.54 13.02 -7.35
CA MET A 46 -11.37 13.02 -8.23
C MET A 46 -11.55 11.98 -9.31
N SER A 47 -11.18 12.32 -10.54
CA SER A 47 -11.11 11.35 -11.64
C SER A 47 -10.04 10.28 -11.36
N VAL A 48 -10.15 9.13 -12.02
CA VAL A 48 -9.14 8.05 -11.98
C VAL A 48 -7.74 8.61 -12.21
N THR A 49 -7.60 9.44 -13.26
CA THR A 49 -6.32 10.00 -13.67
C THR A 49 -5.73 10.94 -12.61
N GLU A 50 -6.53 11.84 -12.03
CA GLU A 50 -6.08 12.73 -10.96
C GLU A 50 -5.64 11.96 -9.73
N TRP A 51 -6.37 10.90 -9.39
CA TRP A 51 -6.07 10.06 -8.25
C TRP A 51 -4.75 9.31 -8.41
N LEU A 52 -4.54 8.71 -9.58
CA LEU A 52 -3.28 8.04 -9.94
C LEU A 52 -2.11 9.04 -9.97
N GLN A 53 -2.32 10.23 -10.53
CA GLN A 53 -1.32 11.30 -10.55
C GLN A 53 -0.89 11.69 -9.13
N ARG A 54 -1.84 11.82 -8.22
CA ARG A 54 -1.57 12.13 -6.82
C ARG A 54 -0.75 11.04 -6.13
N MET A 55 -1.11 9.78 -6.32
CA MET A 55 -0.36 8.65 -5.76
C MET A 55 1.05 8.58 -6.32
N HIS A 56 1.18 8.72 -7.63
CA HIS A 56 2.47 8.71 -8.29
C HIS A 56 3.38 9.85 -7.80
N THR A 57 2.83 11.04 -7.65
CA THR A 57 3.54 12.19 -7.09
C THR A 57 3.95 11.92 -5.64
N GLY A 58 3.04 11.38 -4.84
CA GLY A 58 3.29 11.04 -3.43
C GLY A 58 4.40 10.04 -3.24
N ALA A 59 4.45 9.01 -4.09
CA ALA A 59 5.49 7.99 -4.04
C ALA A 59 6.88 8.51 -4.42
N ARG A 60 6.95 9.49 -5.33
CA ARG A 60 8.22 9.96 -5.91
C ARG A 60 8.82 11.19 -5.24
N GLN A 61 8.01 12.04 -4.65
CA GLN A 61 8.48 13.36 -4.20
C GLN A 61 8.96 13.40 -2.75
N ARG A 62 8.79 12.32 -1.99
CA ARG A 62 9.17 12.30 -0.57
C ARG A 62 10.21 11.25 -0.26
N ASN A 63 11.10 11.61 0.68
CA ASN A 63 11.95 10.63 1.31
C ASN A 63 11.13 9.87 2.35
N TYR A 64 11.26 8.55 2.40
CA TYR A 64 10.65 7.75 3.44
C TYR A 64 11.43 6.49 3.72
N VAL A 65 11.24 5.99 4.94
CA VAL A 65 11.71 4.68 5.39
C VAL A 65 10.52 3.96 5.99
N GLY A 66 10.35 2.70 5.66
CA GLY A 66 9.25 1.92 6.23
C GLY A 66 9.52 0.43 6.18
N THR A 67 8.78 -0.30 6.99
CA THR A 67 8.68 -1.75 6.93
C THR A 67 7.31 -2.10 6.40
N PHE A 68 7.25 -2.94 5.38
CA PHE A 68 5.99 -3.43 4.84
C PHE A 68 5.90 -4.95 4.89
N VAL A 69 4.67 -5.43 4.95
CA VAL A 69 4.33 -6.84 4.97
C VAL A 69 3.47 -7.15 3.76
N VAL A 70 3.78 -8.24 3.09
CA VAL A 70 3.00 -8.80 1.99
C VAL A 70 2.40 -10.12 2.45
N SER A 71 1.09 -10.26 2.27
CA SER A 71 0.35 -11.50 2.46
C SER A 71 -0.04 -12.03 1.09
N ALA A 72 0.42 -13.23 0.76
CA ALA A 72 0.11 -13.90 -0.50
C ALA A 72 -1.09 -14.87 -0.35
N PRO A 73 -1.67 -15.36 -1.46
CA PRO A 73 -2.61 -16.46 -1.45
C PRO A 73 -2.01 -17.68 -0.75
N GLY A 74 -2.76 -18.29 0.17
CA GLY A 74 -2.25 -19.41 0.97
C GLY A 74 -1.81 -19.03 2.39
N GLY A 75 -1.76 -17.72 2.71
CA GLY A 75 -1.44 -17.23 4.05
C GLY A 75 0.05 -16.98 4.30
N ASP A 76 0.90 -17.17 3.32
CA ASP A 76 2.32 -16.86 3.44
C ASP A 76 2.52 -15.35 3.67
N LEU A 77 3.35 -15.04 4.65
CA LEU A 77 3.72 -13.67 4.99
C LEU A 77 5.19 -13.42 4.69
N SER A 78 5.47 -12.32 4.00
CA SER A 78 6.82 -11.83 3.83
C SER A 78 6.92 -10.38 4.28
N SER A 79 8.09 -9.96 4.71
CA SER A 79 8.33 -8.59 5.13
C SER A 79 9.63 -8.06 4.57
N ALA A 80 9.65 -6.77 4.30
CA ALA A 80 10.84 -6.07 3.82
C ALA A 80 10.87 -4.63 4.35
N ARG A 81 12.06 -4.08 4.43
CA ARG A 81 12.29 -2.68 4.77
C ARG A 81 12.71 -1.91 3.54
N ILE A 82 12.09 -0.76 3.31
CA ILE A 82 12.36 0.13 2.20
C ILE A 82 12.96 1.44 2.69
N TRP A 83 13.96 1.92 1.99
CA TRP A 83 14.48 3.28 2.03
C TRP A 83 14.29 3.89 0.66
N HIS A 84 13.52 4.96 0.58
CA HIS A 84 13.30 5.72 -0.65
C HIS A 84 13.80 7.13 -0.47
N VAL A 85 14.68 7.57 -1.35
CA VAL A 85 15.30 8.89 -1.29
C VAL A 85 15.27 9.54 -2.67
N ARG A 86 14.82 10.78 -2.68
CA ARG A 86 14.92 11.64 -3.84
C ARG A 86 16.28 12.34 -3.87
N ASP A 87 16.95 12.32 -5.02
CA ASP A 87 18.23 12.95 -5.29
C ASP A 87 18.11 13.85 -6.53
N GLY A 88 17.59 15.04 -6.34
CA GLY A 88 17.21 15.94 -7.45
C GLY A 88 16.08 15.34 -8.29
N GLU A 89 16.38 15.10 -9.57
CA GLU A 89 15.46 14.41 -10.51
C GLU A 89 15.58 12.88 -10.44
N HIS A 90 16.55 12.37 -9.71
CA HIS A 90 16.79 10.93 -9.56
C HIS A 90 16.19 10.40 -8.29
N GLN A 91 15.97 9.10 -8.28
CA GLN A 91 15.52 8.36 -7.11
C GLN A 91 16.49 7.23 -6.84
N ILE A 92 16.76 6.99 -5.57
CA ILE A 92 17.47 5.82 -5.13
C ILE A 92 16.64 5.10 -4.07
N GLU A 93 16.49 3.81 -4.22
CA GLU A 93 15.78 2.94 -3.31
C GLU A 93 16.67 1.79 -2.87
N ARG A 94 16.48 1.37 -1.63
CA ARG A 94 16.97 0.11 -1.12
C ARG A 94 15.82 -0.65 -0.50
N ILE A 95 15.69 -1.92 -0.85
CA ILE A 95 14.75 -2.84 -0.23
C ILE A 95 15.54 -4.00 0.33
N GLU A 96 15.32 -4.27 1.61
CA GLU A 96 15.97 -5.35 2.35
C GLU A 96 14.92 -6.35 2.81
N ALA A 97 15.06 -7.61 2.42
CA ALA A 97 14.22 -8.68 2.88
C ALA A 97 14.44 -8.91 4.38
N LEU A 98 13.35 -8.91 5.17
CA LEU A 98 13.36 -9.19 6.61
C LEU A 98 12.89 -10.62 6.91
N SER A 99 12.30 -11.29 5.92
CA SER A 99 11.89 -12.69 5.97
C SER A 99 12.47 -13.46 4.78
N GLY A 100 12.67 -14.77 4.96
CA GLY A 100 13.27 -15.63 3.96
C GLY A 100 14.80 -15.40 3.81
N PRO A 101 15.43 -15.86 2.73
CA PRO A 101 16.86 -15.70 2.49
C PRO A 101 17.27 -14.22 2.42
N PRO A 102 18.41 -13.84 3.03
CA PRO A 102 18.90 -12.47 3.02
C PRO A 102 19.06 -11.93 1.61
N ARG A 103 18.47 -10.78 1.35
CA ARG A 103 18.52 -10.11 0.05
C ARG A 103 18.40 -8.61 0.22
N SER A 104 19.25 -7.85 -0.47
CA SER A 104 19.10 -6.40 -0.60
C SER A 104 19.04 -6.02 -2.07
N THR A 105 18.00 -5.31 -2.46
CA THR A 105 17.81 -4.80 -3.82
C THR A 105 17.94 -3.28 -3.80
N PHE A 106 18.83 -2.75 -4.63
CA PHE A 106 18.98 -1.32 -4.85
C PHE A 106 18.47 -0.97 -6.24
N ARG A 107 17.78 0.16 -6.34
CA ARG A 107 17.40 0.78 -7.61
C ARG A 107 17.90 2.22 -7.65
N ARG A 108 18.52 2.58 -8.74
CA ARG A 108 18.81 3.98 -9.09
C ARG A 108 18.38 4.21 -10.53
N ASN A 109 17.30 4.95 -10.72
CA ASN A 109 16.61 5.08 -11.99
C ASN A 109 16.20 3.69 -12.54
N ARG A 110 16.72 3.30 -13.72
CA ARG A 110 16.49 1.99 -14.35
C ARG A 110 17.49 0.91 -13.95
N ASN A 111 18.56 1.27 -13.22
CA ASN A 111 19.57 0.30 -12.82
C ASN A 111 19.16 -0.36 -11.51
N VAL A 112 19.03 -1.66 -11.52
CA VAL A 112 18.69 -2.50 -10.37
C VAL A 112 19.86 -3.43 -10.08
N MET A 113 20.26 -3.49 -8.81
CA MET A 113 21.27 -4.40 -8.30
C MET A 113 20.72 -5.18 -7.12
N THR A 114 20.64 -6.50 -7.26
CA THR A 114 20.19 -7.40 -6.21
C THR A 114 21.36 -8.17 -5.64
N PHE A 115 21.66 -7.93 -4.38
CA PHE A 115 22.69 -8.62 -3.60
C PHE A 115 22.10 -9.88 -2.97
N LEU A 116 22.75 -11.00 -3.20
CA LEU A 116 22.45 -12.32 -2.65
C LEU A 116 23.64 -12.78 -1.81
N PRO A 117 23.70 -12.44 -0.50
CA PRO A 117 24.90 -12.65 0.32
C PRO A 117 25.29 -14.12 0.44
N GLU A 118 24.33 -15.03 0.58
CA GLU A 118 24.61 -16.47 0.71
C GLU A 118 25.27 -17.05 -0.55
N ALA A 119 24.82 -16.61 -1.73
CA ALA A 119 25.38 -17.03 -3.01
C ALA A 119 26.63 -16.22 -3.40
N LYS A 120 26.95 -15.14 -2.67
CA LYS A 120 27.98 -14.15 -3.03
C LYS A 120 27.83 -13.65 -4.47
N VAL A 121 26.60 -13.34 -4.88
CA VAL A 121 26.25 -12.87 -6.23
C VAL A 121 25.53 -11.53 -6.13
N VAL A 122 25.89 -10.62 -7.04
CA VAL A 122 25.09 -9.43 -7.35
C VAL A 122 24.50 -9.60 -8.74
N LYS A 123 23.18 -9.61 -8.85
CA LYS A 123 22.48 -9.57 -10.13
C LYS A 123 22.30 -8.12 -10.55
N VAL A 124 22.68 -7.79 -11.78
CA VAL A 124 22.52 -6.45 -12.36
C VAL A 124 21.56 -6.54 -13.52
N GLU A 125 20.52 -5.73 -13.48
CA GLU A 125 19.48 -5.69 -14.50
C GLU A 125 18.98 -4.27 -14.74
N LYS A 126 18.30 -4.02 -15.85
CA LYS A 126 17.62 -2.77 -16.13
C LYS A 126 16.11 -3.00 -16.05
N ARG A 127 15.45 -2.34 -15.10
CA ARG A 127 13.99 -2.38 -14.94
C ARG A 127 13.43 -0.98 -14.77
N GLU A 128 12.22 -0.77 -15.26
CA GLU A 128 11.51 0.50 -15.07
C GLU A 128 10.90 0.59 -13.67
N ASN A 129 10.49 -0.54 -13.09
CA ASN A 129 9.98 -0.63 -11.72
C ASN A 129 10.58 -1.86 -11.00
N LEU A 130 10.36 -1.99 -9.71
CA LEU A 130 10.84 -3.12 -8.90
C LEU A 130 9.81 -4.22 -8.71
N ASP A 131 8.58 -4.04 -9.21
CA ASP A 131 7.44 -4.93 -8.98
C ASP A 131 7.21 -5.22 -7.48
N LEU A 132 7.59 -4.27 -6.63
CA LEU A 132 7.48 -4.33 -5.18
C LEU A 132 6.57 -3.21 -4.68
N PHE A 133 5.95 -3.44 -3.55
CA PHE A 133 5.07 -2.43 -2.94
C PHE A 133 5.84 -1.15 -2.53
N PRO A 134 5.28 0.05 -2.75
CA PRO A 134 4.11 0.32 -3.59
C PRO A 134 4.46 0.32 -5.08
N ASN A 135 4.01 -0.71 -5.79
CA ASN A 135 4.28 -0.85 -7.23
C ASN A 135 3.34 0.04 -8.04
N LEU A 136 3.79 1.22 -8.38
CA LEU A 136 3.07 2.15 -9.24
C LEU A 136 3.80 2.30 -10.57
N PRO A 137 3.09 2.34 -11.72
CA PRO A 137 3.69 2.61 -13.02
C PRO A 137 4.51 3.90 -13.01
N ASP A 138 5.57 3.97 -13.82
CA ASP A 138 6.43 5.16 -13.92
C ASP A 138 5.67 6.39 -14.43
N LYS A 139 4.62 6.18 -15.17
CA LYS A 139 3.69 7.22 -15.63
C LYS A 139 2.27 6.78 -15.36
N PRO A 140 1.39 7.68 -14.89
CA PRO A 140 -0.03 7.40 -14.85
C PRO A 140 -0.50 7.07 -16.27
N ASP A 141 -1.01 5.85 -16.45
CA ASP A 141 -1.60 5.45 -17.72
C ASP A 141 -3.00 6.06 -17.82
N SER A 142 -3.18 6.97 -18.77
CA SER A 142 -4.49 7.60 -18.99
C SER A 142 -5.56 6.58 -19.44
N SER A 143 -5.14 5.43 -19.98
CA SER A 143 -6.06 4.38 -20.42
C SER A 143 -6.65 3.56 -19.27
N ILE A 144 -6.17 3.71 -18.04
CA ILE A 144 -6.67 2.91 -16.92
C ILE A 144 -8.17 3.18 -16.67
N GLY A 145 -8.64 4.38 -16.97
CA GLY A 145 -10.06 4.75 -16.92
C GLY A 145 -10.94 4.00 -17.91
N ASP A 146 -10.35 3.44 -18.98
CA ASP A 146 -11.08 2.62 -19.95
C ASP A 146 -11.40 1.23 -19.39
N PHE A 147 -10.69 0.82 -18.33
CA PHE A 147 -10.79 -0.52 -17.74
C PHE A 147 -11.31 -0.54 -16.32
N TYR A 148 -11.26 0.58 -15.59
CA TYR A 148 -11.63 0.64 -14.18
C TYR A 148 -12.45 1.87 -13.83
N ASP A 149 -13.48 1.66 -13.01
CA ASP A 149 -14.12 2.72 -12.24
C ASP A 149 -13.37 2.96 -10.93
N VAL A 150 -13.29 4.24 -10.52
CA VAL A 150 -12.78 4.60 -9.19
C VAL A 150 -13.94 4.94 -8.27
N ARG A 151 -13.98 4.31 -7.11
CA ARG A 151 -14.97 4.57 -6.07
C ARG A 151 -14.29 4.92 -4.76
N ALA A 152 -14.57 6.09 -4.21
CA ALA A 152 -14.19 6.40 -2.84
C ALA A 152 -15.00 5.51 -1.90
N ILE A 153 -14.35 4.73 -1.03
CA ILE A 153 -15.02 3.80 -0.13
C ILE A 153 -14.84 4.15 1.34
N GLY A 154 -14.08 5.19 1.65
CA GLY A 154 -13.99 5.69 3.01
C GLY A 154 -12.62 6.21 3.42
N LYS A 155 -12.40 6.17 4.71
CA LYS A 155 -11.20 6.65 5.40
C LYS A 155 -10.76 5.57 6.39
N ASP A 156 -9.44 5.45 6.58
CA ASP A 156 -8.85 4.47 7.48
C ASP A 156 -7.54 5.03 8.05
N ARG A 157 -6.90 4.25 8.92
CA ARG A 157 -5.59 4.58 9.47
C ARG A 157 -4.63 3.41 9.27
N VAL A 158 -3.49 3.68 8.62
CA VAL A 158 -2.46 2.68 8.33
C VAL A 158 -1.10 3.19 8.75
N ALA A 159 -0.32 2.39 9.47
CA ALA A 159 1.01 2.74 9.97
C ALA A 159 1.06 4.11 10.69
N GLY A 160 -0.02 4.49 11.37
CA GLY A 160 -0.11 5.77 12.09
C GLY A 160 -0.59 6.95 11.24
N PHE A 161 -0.84 6.79 9.94
CA PHE A 161 -1.28 7.85 9.03
C PHE A 161 -2.75 7.71 8.65
N ASP A 162 -3.45 8.86 8.61
CA ASP A 162 -4.80 8.93 8.07
C ASP A 162 -4.73 8.75 6.54
N ALA A 163 -5.52 7.83 6.01
CA ALA A 163 -5.57 7.45 4.63
C ALA A 163 -6.98 7.57 4.05
N ASP A 164 -7.06 8.02 2.80
CA ASP A 164 -8.26 7.89 1.99
C ASP A 164 -8.24 6.51 1.32
N VAL A 165 -9.40 5.86 1.26
CA VAL A 165 -9.54 4.51 0.72
C VAL A 165 -10.35 4.56 -0.55
N VAL A 166 -9.79 3.99 -1.61
CA VAL A 166 -10.40 3.96 -2.93
C VAL A 166 -10.41 2.55 -3.47
N GLN A 167 -11.45 2.20 -4.18
CA GLN A 167 -11.58 0.95 -4.89
C GLN A 167 -11.51 1.20 -6.39
N LEU A 168 -10.66 0.43 -7.08
CA LEU A 168 -10.68 0.28 -8.52
C LEU A 168 -11.52 -0.95 -8.86
N VAL A 169 -12.63 -0.73 -9.55
CA VAL A 169 -13.56 -1.78 -9.97
C VAL A 169 -13.36 -2.02 -11.46
N PRO A 170 -12.93 -3.21 -11.88
CA PRO A 170 -12.76 -3.48 -13.30
C PRO A 170 -14.12 -3.49 -14.02
N HIS A 171 -14.15 -3.05 -15.29
CA HIS A 171 -15.33 -3.08 -16.13
C HIS A 171 -15.67 -4.49 -16.63
N ASP A 172 -14.72 -5.42 -16.55
CA ASP A 172 -14.88 -6.81 -17.00
C ASP A 172 -14.58 -7.82 -15.87
N GLY A 173 -14.88 -9.08 -16.11
CA GLY A 173 -14.61 -10.18 -15.17
C GLY A 173 -13.22 -10.82 -15.31
N LEU A 174 -12.33 -10.26 -16.15
CA LEU A 174 -11.02 -10.85 -16.47
C LEU A 174 -9.91 -10.26 -15.60
N ARG A 175 -10.13 -9.07 -15.04
CA ARG A 175 -9.15 -8.32 -14.25
C ARG A 175 -9.47 -8.39 -12.77
N CYS A 176 -8.41 -8.37 -11.97
CA CYS A 176 -8.56 -8.15 -10.53
C CYS A 176 -8.97 -6.70 -10.25
N GLY A 177 -9.74 -6.50 -9.20
CA GLY A 177 -9.97 -5.18 -8.60
C GLY A 177 -8.89 -4.85 -7.58
N TYR A 178 -8.85 -3.59 -7.16
CA TYR A 178 -7.88 -3.12 -6.16
C TYR A 178 -8.58 -2.27 -5.11
N ARG A 179 -8.15 -2.38 -3.85
CA ARG A 179 -8.43 -1.41 -2.80
C ARG A 179 -7.13 -0.76 -2.39
N ILE A 180 -7.11 0.57 -2.39
CA ILE A 180 -5.87 1.34 -2.23
C ILE A 180 -6.07 2.36 -1.12
N TRP A 181 -5.17 2.34 -0.15
CA TRP A 181 -5.07 3.31 0.95
C TRP A 181 -3.93 4.26 0.66
N SER A 182 -4.23 5.54 0.52
CA SER A 182 -3.22 6.58 0.33
C SER A 182 -3.29 7.63 1.42
N VAL A 183 -2.13 8.03 1.93
CA VAL A 183 -2.01 9.08 2.96
C VAL A 183 -2.65 10.37 2.45
N ARG A 184 -3.61 10.91 3.21
CA ARG A 184 -4.38 12.10 2.83
C ARG A 184 -3.53 13.29 2.43
N ARG A 185 -2.44 13.57 3.15
CA ARG A 185 -1.61 14.75 2.89
C ARG A 185 -0.64 14.56 1.73
N SER A 186 -0.12 13.35 1.54
CA SER A 186 0.98 13.09 0.59
C SER A 186 0.56 12.31 -0.65
N GLY A 187 -0.52 11.54 -0.59
CA GLY A 187 -0.89 10.60 -1.65
C GLY A 187 -0.06 9.30 -1.65
N LEU A 188 0.92 9.15 -0.74
CA LEU A 188 1.70 7.92 -0.66
C LEU A 188 0.80 6.72 -0.36
N VAL A 189 0.90 5.68 -1.18
CA VAL A 189 0.19 4.41 -0.94
C VAL A 189 0.80 3.71 0.27
N VAL A 190 -0.03 3.40 1.25
CA VAL A 190 0.38 2.76 2.50
C VAL A 190 -0.20 1.37 2.70
N LYS A 191 -1.23 1.03 1.92
CA LYS A 191 -1.79 -0.32 1.85
C LYS A 191 -2.42 -0.53 0.49
N LEU A 192 -2.28 -1.73 -0.05
CA LEU A 192 -2.88 -2.19 -1.29
C LEU A 192 -3.46 -3.58 -1.08
N GLN A 193 -4.65 -3.81 -1.57
CA GLN A 193 -5.27 -5.14 -1.68
C GLN A 193 -5.60 -5.40 -3.14
N THR A 194 -5.23 -6.56 -3.62
CA THR A 194 -5.76 -7.13 -4.86
C THR A 194 -6.96 -7.99 -4.52
N VAL A 195 -8.07 -7.80 -5.23
CA VAL A 195 -9.30 -8.54 -5.00
C VAL A 195 -9.74 -9.27 -6.27
N ASP A 196 -10.26 -10.48 -6.11
CA ASP A 196 -10.80 -11.26 -7.23
C ASP A 196 -12.22 -10.79 -7.63
N SER A 197 -12.83 -11.46 -8.61
CA SER A 197 -14.18 -11.20 -9.07
C SER A 197 -15.25 -11.35 -8.00
N ASP A 198 -15.00 -12.18 -6.98
CA ASP A 198 -15.88 -12.38 -5.84
C ASP A 198 -15.62 -11.41 -4.69
N SER A 199 -14.77 -10.38 -4.93
CA SER A 199 -14.34 -9.37 -3.94
C SER A 199 -13.54 -9.93 -2.76
N ARG A 200 -12.99 -11.15 -2.87
CA ARG A 200 -12.08 -11.73 -1.89
C ARG A 200 -10.68 -11.17 -2.08
N VAL A 201 -10.02 -10.89 -0.97
CA VAL A 201 -8.63 -10.43 -0.99
C VAL A 201 -7.72 -11.60 -1.33
N VAL A 202 -7.05 -11.52 -2.48
CA VAL A 202 -6.07 -12.53 -2.93
C VAL A 202 -4.65 -12.16 -2.55
N GLU A 203 -4.33 -10.86 -2.45
CA GLU A 203 -3.04 -10.38 -1.99
C GLU A 203 -3.22 -9.07 -1.21
N GLN A 204 -2.40 -8.86 -0.20
CA GLN A 204 -2.36 -7.60 0.52
C GLN A 204 -0.91 -7.20 0.80
N SER A 205 -0.60 -5.93 0.56
CA SER A 205 0.65 -5.30 0.98
C SER A 205 0.34 -4.08 1.84
N ALA A 206 0.99 -3.94 2.97
CA ALA A 206 0.77 -2.79 3.86
C ALA A 206 2.04 -2.41 4.62
N PHE A 207 2.25 -1.12 4.83
CA PHE A 207 3.24 -0.67 5.79
C PHE A 207 2.80 -1.01 7.21
N SER A 208 3.66 -1.66 7.97
CA SER A 208 3.54 -1.86 9.41
C SER A 208 4.20 -0.70 10.18
N GLU A 209 5.23 -0.10 9.59
CA GLU A 209 5.95 1.05 10.11
C GLU A 209 6.32 1.98 8.95
N LEU A 210 6.15 3.30 9.11
CA LEU A 210 6.48 4.28 8.09
C LEU A 210 6.94 5.59 8.74
N GLN A 211 8.07 6.11 8.28
CA GLN A 211 8.58 7.43 8.60
C GLN A 211 8.68 8.24 7.32
N LEU A 212 7.85 9.27 7.19
CA LEU A 212 7.96 10.24 6.12
C LEU A 212 9.07 11.25 6.44
N ASP A 213 9.66 11.80 5.37
CA ASP A 213 10.72 12.81 5.42
C ASP A 213 11.92 12.35 6.28
N ALA A 214 12.20 11.02 6.25
CA ALA A 214 13.30 10.42 6.96
C ALA A 214 14.66 11.02 6.52
N PRO A 215 15.59 11.28 7.45
CA PRO A 215 16.87 11.92 7.15
C PRO A 215 17.87 10.94 6.51
N VAL A 216 17.51 10.31 5.42
CA VAL A 216 18.35 9.35 4.68
C VAL A 216 19.11 10.08 3.59
N LYS A 217 20.41 9.83 3.50
CA LYS A 217 21.27 10.44 2.48
C LYS A 217 21.37 9.55 1.23
N ALA A 218 21.01 10.08 0.08
CA ALA A 218 21.13 9.40 -1.21
C ALA A 218 22.55 8.87 -1.46
N GLN A 219 23.56 9.67 -1.08
CA GLN A 219 24.96 9.27 -1.22
C GLN A 219 25.30 7.99 -0.44
N ALA A 220 24.76 7.81 0.76
CA ALA A 220 24.99 6.61 1.55
C ALA A 220 24.42 5.36 0.86
N LEU A 221 23.19 5.46 0.33
CA LEU A 221 22.59 4.36 -0.43
C LEU A 221 23.35 4.07 -1.73
N ALA A 222 23.82 5.12 -2.43
CA ALA A 222 24.63 4.96 -3.64
C ALA A 222 25.98 4.28 -3.36
N GLN A 223 26.64 4.60 -2.25
CA GLN A 223 27.85 3.94 -1.82
C GLN A 223 27.62 2.47 -1.49
N MET A 224 26.52 2.14 -0.79
CA MET A 224 26.15 0.75 -0.52
C MET A 224 25.90 -0.02 -1.82
N MET A 225 25.17 0.59 -2.78
CA MET A 225 24.87 0.01 -4.08
C MET A 225 26.15 -0.28 -4.89
N SER A 226 27.16 0.59 -4.82
CA SER A 226 28.42 0.45 -5.57
C SER A 226 29.40 -0.52 -4.93
N ASN A 227 29.23 -0.88 -3.66
CA ASN A 227 30.14 -1.78 -2.96
C ASN A 227 29.84 -3.24 -3.29
N THR A 228 30.47 -3.73 -4.35
CA THR A 228 30.36 -5.13 -4.81
C THR A 228 31.55 -5.99 -4.38
N ALA A 229 32.41 -5.51 -3.48
CA ALA A 229 33.58 -6.27 -3.02
C ALA A 229 33.15 -7.63 -2.43
N GLY A 230 33.79 -8.68 -2.89
CA GLY A 230 33.52 -10.07 -2.46
C GLY A 230 32.31 -10.73 -3.14
N TYR A 231 31.66 -10.04 -4.10
CA TYR A 231 30.56 -10.59 -4.88
C TYR A 231 30.96 -10.85 -6.33
N ARG A 232 30.43 -11.92 -6.91
CA ARG A 232 30.45 -12.16 -8.35
C ARG A 232 29.30 -11.39 -9.00
N ILE A 233 29.59 -10.64 -10.05
CA ILE A 233 28.56 -9.87 -10.78
C ILE A 233 27.98 -10.73 -11.89
N GLY A 234 26.67 -10.96 -11.84
CA GLY A 234 25.87 -11.59 -12.89
C GLY A 234 25.01 -10.54 -13.60
N LYS A 235 25.13 -10.40 -14.90
CA LYS A 235 24.21 -9.62 -15.71
C LYS A 235 23.04 -10.49 -16.09
N VAL A 236 21.81 -10.00 -15.89
CA VAL A 236 20.60 -10.62 -16.40
C VAL A 236 20.22 -9.86 -17.68
N GLU A 237 20.41 -10.50 -18.83
CA GLU A 237 19.88 -10.00 -20.10
C GLU A 237 18.48 -10.60 -20.26
N LEU A 238 17.46 -9.76 -20.38
CA LEU A 238 16.13 -10.17 -20.73
C LEU A 238 16.09 -10.35 -22.26
N GLU A 239 16.11 -11.59 -22.74
CA GLU A 239 15.80 -11.88 -24.13
C GLU A 239 14.31 -11.60 -24.36
N ARG A 240 14.01 -10.74 -25.33
CA ARG A 240 12.65 -10.58 -25.84
C ARG A 240 12.37 -11.75 -26.77
N THR A 241 11.65 -12.73 -26.31
CA THR A 241 11.08 -13.75 -27.17
C THR A 241 9.94 -13.11 -27.94
N ASN A 242 10.05 -12.99 -29.25
CA ASN A 242 8.94 -12.58 -30.10
C ASN A 242 7.99 -13.78 -30.21
N ALA A 243 6.69 -13.53 -30.01
CA ALA A 243 5.64 -14.55 -30.09
C ALA A 243 5.40 -15.12 -31.53
N GLN A 244 6.37 -14.93 -32.41
CA GLN A 244 6.33 -15.44 -33.81
C GLN A 244 7.20 -16.69 -34.00
N ASP A 245 7.87 -17.17 -32.95
CA ASP A 245 8.77 -18.34 -33.07
C ASP A 245 8.16 -19.63 -32.49
N GLU A 246 6.81 -19.75 -32.44
CA GLU A 246 6.06 -20.98 -32.18
C GLU A 246 5.19 -21.36 -33.37
#